data_0d9c949203e43fa883fdbc4b1c5a26cd
#
_entry.id   0d9c949203e43fa883fdbc4b1c5a26cd
#
_cell.length_a   1.000
_cell.length_b   1.000
_cell.length_c   1.000
_cell.angle_alpha   90.00
_cell.angle_beta   90.00
_cell.angle_gamma   90.00
#
_symmetry.space_group_name_H-M   'P 1'
#
loop_
_entity.id
_entity.type
_entity.pdbx_description
1 polymer ?
#
loop_
_entity_poly.entity_id
_entity_poly.type
_entity_poly.pdbx_seq_one_letter_code
_entity_poly.pdbx_strand_id
1 'polypeptide(L)'
;PLDIDVYSLNLEDSNGLIRMKAEFMFALCEQCYGEKLNRRQESIIDRCVRELYFGIARSEEKYVPIMSDFYELLLNCPEQEAKDLALALDIFVNGSLNIFNHHTNVDVDNRFTVFAFRDMGEKLAPPCMLVMMETIQKKIIENGEMGFATWLYIDEFHTLLNSEYTAKYLQQLWKKVRKQGGLCTGITQN
;
A
#
# COMPACT_ATOMS: atom_id res chain seq x y z
N PRO A 1 1.98 -5.78 2.21
CA PRO A 1 1.27 -4.49 2.03
C PRO A 1 1.20 -3.63 3.28
N LEU A 2 1.17 -4.22 4.47
CA LEU A 2 1.13 -3.48 5.75
C LEU A 2 2.52 -3.27 6.37
N ASP A 3 3.57 -3.55 5.61
CA ASP A 3 4.94 -3.47 6.07
C ASP A 3 5.37 -2.01 6.33
N ILE A 4 5.51 -1.69 7.61
CA ILE A 4 6.25 -0.52 8.11
C ILE A 4 7.40 -1.08 8.93
N ASP A 5 8.51 -0.36 9.02
CA ASP A 5 9.53 -0.69 10.00
C ASP A 5 8.97 -0.50 11.43
N VAL A 6 8.34 -1.56 11.92
CA VAL A 6 7.72 -1.59 13.25
C VAL A 6 8.75 -1.49 14.37
N TYR A 7 10.03 -1.79 14.08
CA TYR A 7 11.12 -1.70 15.05
C TYR A 7 11.57 -0.26 15.28
N SER A 8 11.38 0.61 14.28
CA SER A 8 11.66 2.05 14.40
C SER A 8 10.46 2.88 14.89
N LEU A 9 9.29 2.25 15.10
CA LEU A 9 8.10 2.94 15.61
C LEU A 9 8.32 3.43 17.04
N ASN A 10 8.65 4.73 17.17
CA ASN A 10 8.57 5.47 18.42
C ASN A 10 7.22 6.17 18.53
N LEU A 11 6.60 6.13 19.71
CA LEU A 11 5.28 6.71 19.96
C LEU A 11 5.22 8.22 19.65
N GLU A 12 6.37 8.92 19.69
CA GLU A 12 6.46 10.37 19.43
C GLU A 12 6.57 10.71 17.93
N ASP A 13 7.27 9.88 17.13
CA ASP A 13 7.52 10.12 15.69
C ASP A 13 6.62 9.31 14.74
N SER A 14 5.84 8.37 15.27
CA SER A 14 5.05 7.41 14.49
C SER A 14 3.84 8.02 13.77
N ASN A 15 3.36 9.18 14.17
CA ASN A 15 2.15 9.79 13.60
C ASN A 15 2.26 10.05 12.08
N GLY A 16 3.45 10.40 11.58
CA GLY A 16 3.69 10.60 10.15
C GLY A 16 3.59 9.30 9.35
N LEU A 17 4.24 8.25 9.84
CA LEU A 17 4.25 6.93 9.19
C LEU A 17 2.87 6.26 9.23
N ILE A 18 2.19 6.33 10.39
CA ILE A 18 0.84 5.77 10.55
C ILE A 18 -0.14 6.50 9.63
N ARG A 19 -0.03 7.83 9.48
CA ARG A 19 -0.87 8.59 8.55
C ARG A 19 -0.63 8.17 7.10
N MET A 20 0.62 8.01 6.68
CA MET A 20 0.94 7.53 5.33
C MET A 20 0.34 6.14 5.08
N LYS A 21 0.41 5.27 6.07
CA LYS A 21 -0.17 3.93 5.97
C LYS A 21 -1.70 3.96 5.95
N ALA A 22 -2.33 4.86 6.70
CA ALA A 22 -3.78 5.07 6.63
C ALA A 22 -4.21 5.55 5.23
N GLU A 23 -3.50 6.52 4.63
CA GLU A 23 -3.75 6.98 3.26
C GLU A 23 -3.61 5.84 2.23
N PHE A 24 -2.60 4.97 2.40
CA PHE A 24 -2.44 3.77 1.58
C PHE A 24 -3.63 2.80 1.78
N MET A 25 -4.04 2.56 3.03
CA MET A 25 -5.17 1.67 3.33
C MET A 25 -6.50 2.20 2.81
N PHE A 26 -6.73 3.52 2.81
CA PHE A 26 -7.90 4.11 2.13
C PHE A 26 -7.92 3.72 0.66
N ALA A 27 -6.82 3.93 -0.02
CA ALA A 27 -6.71 3.61 -1.44
C ALA A 27 -6.85 2.10 -1.72
N LEU A 28 -6.24 1.25 -0.90
CA LEU A 28 -6.36 -0.21 -1.03
C LEU A 28 -7.81 -0.67 -0.80
N CYS A 29 -8.47 -0.16 0.25
CA CYS A 29 -9.86 -0.47 0.53
C CYS A 29 -10.78 0.02 -0.60
N GLU A 30 -10.57 1.20 -1.19
CA GLU A 30 -11.33 1.67 -2.35
C GLU A 30 -11.19 0.71 -3.55
N GLN A 31 -9.99 0.22 -3.82
CA GLN A 31 -9.79 -0.74 -4.93
C GLN A 31 -10.47 -2.10 -4.67
N CYS A 32 -10.46 -2.56 -3.42
CA CYS A 32 -11.11 -3.80 -3.05
C CYS A 32 -12.64 -3.67 -2.93
N TYR A 33 -13.12 -2.54 -2.47
CA TYR A 33 -14.55 -2.23 -2.32
C TYR A 33 -15.22 -1.94 -3.68
N GLY A 34 -14.46 -1.42 -4.62
CA GLY A 34 -14.92 -1.09 -5.98
C GLY A 34 -15.63 0.26 -6.09
N GLU A 35 -15.76 1.01 -5.00
CA GLU A 35 -16.39 2.32 -4.93
C GLU A 35 -15.58 3.27 -4.04
N LYS A 36 -15.82 4.58 -4.18
CA LYS A 36 -15.20 5.58 -3.30
C LYS A 36 -15.69 5.44 -1.87
N LEU A 37 -14.75 5.52 -0.93
CA LEU A 37 -15.07 5.50 0.49
C LEU A 37 -15.78 6.80 0.90
N ASN A 38 -16.76 6.65 1.76
CA ASN A 38 -17.38 7.78 2.45
C ASN A 38 -16.60 8.14 3.74
N ARG A 39 -16.86 9.32 4.31
CA ARG A 39 -16.16 9.81 5.50
C ARG A 39 -16.24 8.88 6.72
N ARG A 40 -17.31 8.11 6.88
CA ARG A 40 -17.44 7.16 7.99
C ARG A 40 -16.51 5.98 7.80
N GLN A 41 -16.46 5.43 6.59
CA GLN A 41 -15.55 4.35 6.23
C GLN A 41 -14.08 4.78 6.37
N GLU A 42 -13.72 5.99 5.89
CA GLU A 42 -12.38 6.55 6.10
C GLU A 42 -12.03 6.64 7.60
N SER A 43 -12.97 7.12 8.44
CA SER A 43 -12.74 7.23 9.89
C SER A 43 -12.56 5.87 10.57
N ILE A 44 -13.29 4.84 10.12
CA ILE A 44 -13.16 3.48 10.63
C ILE A 44 -11.79 2.91 10.24
N ILE A 45 -11.39 3.04 8.98
CA ILE A 45 -10.08 2.56 8.49
C ILE A 45 -8.94 3.25 9.25
N ASP A 46 -8.98 4.59 9.40
CA ASP A 46 -7.97 5.35 10.15
C ASP A 46 -7.86 4.86 11.60
N ARG A 47 -8.99 4.63 12.28
CA ARG A 47 -9.02 4.11 13.64
C ARG A 47 -8.39 2.72 13.71
N CYS A 48 -8.76 1.79 12.82
CA CYS A 48 -8.22 0.44 12.79
C CYS A 48 -6.71 0.43 12.51
N VAL A 49 -6.25 1.25 11.57
CA VAL A 49 -4.81 1.37 11.27
C VAL A 49 -4.05 1.89 12.49
N ARG A 50 -4.55 2.92 13.15
CA ARG A 50 -3.92 3.44 14.37
C ARG A 50 -3.90 2.41 15.50
N GLU A 51 -5.00 1.73 15.72
CA GLU A 51 -5.11 0.68 16.75
C GLU A 51 -4.09 -0.44 16.49
N LEU A 52 -3.98 -0.90 15.23
CA LEU A 52 -3.04 -1.92 14.81
C LEU A 52 -1.59 -1.53 15.13
N TYR A 53 -1.14 -0.37 14.64
CA TYR A 53 0.25 0.02 14.82
C TYR A 53 0.59 0.51 16.22
N PHE A 54 -0.34 1.16 16.94
CA PHE A 54 -0.12 1.48 18.36
C PHE A 54 -0.14 0.23 19.23
N GLY A 55 -0.93 -0.78 18.89
CA GLY A 55 -0.90 -2.10 19.56
C GLY A 55 0.49 -2.73 19.43
N ILE A 56 1.02 -2.80 18.19
CA ILE A 56 2.35 -3.33 17.90
C ILE A 56 3.45 -2.50 18.60
N ALA A 57 3.35 -1.16 18.56
CA ALA A 57 4.35 -0.29 19.19
C ALA A 57 4.46 -0.49 20.71
N ARG A 58 3.36 -0.89 21.37
CA ARG A 58 3.30 -1.18 22.82
C ARG A 58 3.61 -2.62 23.16
N SER A 59 3.57 -3.54 22.17
CA SER A 59 3.87 -4.96 22.40
C SER A 59 5.37 -5.16 22.64
N GLU A 60 5.69 -6.12 23.51
CA GLU A 60 7.06 -6.60 23.69
C GLU A 60 7.57 -7.34 22.45
N GLU A 61 6.68 -8.10 21.81
CA GLU A 61 6.97 -8.75 20.53
C GLU A 61 6.51 -7.87 19.37
N LYS A 62 7.47 -7.38 18.58
CA LYS A 62 7.21 -6.65 17.34
C LYS A 62 6.99 -7.63 16.20
N TYR A 63 5.95 -7.42 15.43
CA TYR A 63 5.68 -8.20 14.21
C TYR A 63 5.21 -7.28 13.09
N VAL A 64 5.41 -7.71 11.86
CA VAL A 64 4.90 -7.01 10.67
C VAL A 64 3.47 -7.47 10.43
N PRO A 65 2.46 -6.60 10.53
CA PRO A 65 1.07 -6.99 10.36
C PRO A 65 0.76 -7.35 8.90
N ILE A 66 -0.19 -8.26 8.73
CA ILE A 66 -0.74 -8.66 7.43
C ILE A 66 -2.21 -8.22 7.31
N MET A 67 -2.83 -8.46 6.16
CA MET A 67 -4.20 -8.03 5.91
C MET A 67 -5.21 -8.66 6.88
N SER A 68 -4.98 -9.89 7.35
CA SER A 68 -5.84 -10.53 8.37
C SER A 68 -5.92 -9.74 9.65
N ASP A 69 -4.80 -9.16 10.11
CA ASP A 69 -4.79 -8.40 11.37
C ASP A 69 -5.68 -7.15 11.27
N PHE A 70 -5.64 -6.46 10.14
CA PHE A 70 -6.53 -5.33 9.86
C PHE A 70 -7.99 -5.78 9.71
N TYR A 71 -8.23 -6.88 9.02
CA TYR A 71 -9.55 -7.46 8.80
C TYR A 71 -10.23 -7.83 10.11
N GLU A 72 -9.51 -8.45 11.05
CA GLU A 72 -10.01 -8.80 12.38
C GLU A 72 -10.44 -7.54 13.16
N LEU A 73 -9.69 -6.45 13.07
CA LEU A 73 -10.09 -5.19 13.70
C LEU A 73 -11.39 -4.64 13.10
N LEU A 74 -11.57 -4.73 11.78
CA LEU A 74 -12.83 -4.34 11.13
C LEU A 74 -14.02 -5.18 11.62
N LEU A 75 -13.83 -6.51 11.75
CA LEU A 75 -14.88 -7.41 12.24
C LEU A 75 -15.29 -7.10 13.69
N ASN A 76 -14.35 -6.63 14.51
CA ASN A 76 -14.59 -6.27 15.91
C ASN A 76 -15.22 -4.88 16.07
N CYS A 77 -15.29 -4.06 15.02
CA CYS A 77 -15.97 -2.77 15.04
C CYS A 77 -17.50 -2.95 15.14
N PRO A 78 -18.20 -2.15 15.96
CA PRO A 78 -19.65 -2.26 16.11
C PRO A 78 -20.43 -1.69 14.91
N GLU A 79 -19.81 -0.82 14.12
CA GLU A 79 -20.45 -0.11 13.02
C GLU A 79 -20.77 -1.03 11.83
N GLN A 80 -21.92 -0.83 11.20
CA GLN A 80 -22.32 -1.62 10.03
C GLN A 80 -21.39 -1.37 8.84
N GLU A 81 -20.93 -0.14 8.67
CA GLU A 81 -19.96 0.24 7.63
C GLU A 81 -18.63 -0.53 7.74
N ALA A 82 -18.20 -0.87 8.94
CA ALA A 82 -17.01 -1.70 9.15
C ALA A 82 -17.24 -3.15 8.68
N LYS A 83 -18.43 -3.69 8.94
CA LYS A 83 -18.82 -5.04 8.49
C LYS A 83 -18.94 -5.11 6.98
N ASP A 84 -19.45 -4.05 6.36
CA ASP A 84 -19.57 -3.96 4.90
C ASP A 84 -18.17 -3.90 4.25
N LEU A 85 -17.24 -3.15 4.85
CA LEU A 85 -15.82 -3.13 4.44
C LEU A 85 -15.17 -4.50 4.62
N ALA A 86 -15.38 -5.16 5.77
CA ALA A 86 -14.84 -6.49 6.02
C ALA A 86 -15.37 -7.49 4.98
N LEU A 87 -16.68 -7.47 4.70
CA LEU A 87 -17.28 -8.35 3.70
C LEU A 87 -16.67 -8.13 2.29
N ALA A 88 -16.39 -6.89 1.91
CA ALA A 88 -15.76 -6.58 0.63
C ALA A 88 -14.29 -7.05 0.59
N LEU A 89 -13.58 -7.01 1.72
CA LEU A 89 -12.20 -7.46 1.83
C LEU A 89 -12.06 -8.98 1.96
N ASP A 90 -13.13 -9.70 2.31
CA ASP A 90 -13.09 -11.13 2.62
C ASP A 90 -12.48 -11.97 1.48
N ILE A 91 -12.81 -11.66 0.23
CA ILE A 91 -12.26 -12.35 -0.94
C ILE A 91 -10.74 -12.18 -1.06
N PHE A 92 -10.18 -11.07 -0.55
CA PHE A 92 -8.74 -10.76 -0.57
C PHE A 92 -8.00 -11.25 0.68
N VAL A 93 -8.73 -11.62 1.74
CA VAL A 93 -8.16 -12.11 3.00
C VAL A 93 -8.31 -13.62 3.11
N ASN A 94 -9.53 -14.14 2.96
CA ASN A 94 -9.88 -15.55 3.14
C ASN A 94 -10.24 -16.25 1.84
N GLY A 95 -10.55 -15.50 0.78
CA GLY A 95 -11.04 -16.03 -0.48
C GLY A 95 -9.95 -16.33 -1.50
N SER A 96 -10.37 -16.51 -2.75
CA SER A 96 -9.50 -16.92 -3.87
C SER A 96 -8.49 -15.85 -4.33
N LEU A 97 -8.63 -14.61 -3.85
CA LEU A 97 -7.75 -13.49 -4.20
C LEU A 97 -6.81 -13.10 -3.04
N ASN A 98 -6.53 -14.00 -2.11
CA ASN A 98 -5.77 -13.75 -0.88
C ASN A 98 -4.25 -13.61 -1.06
N ILE A 99 -3.77 -13.31 -2.26
CA ILE A 99 -2.34 -13.22 -2.59
C ILE A 99 -1.59 -12.16 -1.76
N PHE A 100 -2.29 -11.17 -1.19
CA PHE A 100 -1.69 -10.10 -0.36
C PHE A 100 -1.79 -10.37 1.13
N ASN A 101 -2.43 -11.46 1.55
CA ASN A 101 -2.59 -11.80 2.95
C ASN A 101 -1.45 -12.69 3.46
N HIS A 102 -0.21 -12.31 3.15
CA HIS A 102 1.00 -13.02 3.54
C HIS A 102 2.10 -12.03 3.86
N HIS A 103 3.07 -12.46 4.67
CA HIS A 103 4.31 -11.71 4.83
C HIS A 103 5.04 -11.60 3.48
N THR A 104 5.74 -10.49 3.30
CA THR A 104 6.53 -10.26 2.08
C THR A 104 7.56 -11.37 1.90
N ASN A 105 7.47 -12.06 0.78
CA ASN A 105 8.37 -13.17 0.41
C ASN A 105 9.20 -12.88 -0.86
N VAL A 106 9.16 -11.63 -1.31
CA VAL A 106 9.89 -11.17 -2.50
C VAL A 106 11.05 -10.30 -2.04
N ASP A 107 12.26 -10.68 -2.46
CA ASP A 107 13.45 -9.87 -2.27
C ASP A 107 13.49 -8.78 -3.34
N VAL A 108 13.38 -7.52 -2.90
CA VAL A 108 13.48 -6.32 -3.74
C VAL A 108 14.82 -5.60 -3.56
N ASP A 109 15.75 -6.16 -2.76
CA ASP A 109 17.08 -5.60 -2.47
C ASP A 109 18.09 -5.89 -3.57
N ASN A 110 17.63 -5.94 -4.80
CA ASN A 110 18.46 -6.17 -5.97
C ASN A 110 18.75 -4.86 -6.71
N ARG A 111 19.93 -4.77 -7.29
CA ARG A 111 20.33 -3.64 -8.14
C ARG A 111 19.41 -3.44 -9.34
N PHE A 112 18.77 -4.51 -9.80
CA PHE A 112 17.84 -4.52 -10.91
C PHE A 112 16.63 -5.39 -10.54
N THR A 113 15.46 -4.77 -10.45
CA THR A 113 14.20 -5.45 -10.11
C THR A 113 13.18 -5.16 -11.21
N VAL A 114 12.47 -6.18 -11.67
CA VAL A 114 11.40 -6.06 -12.67
C VAL A 114 10.08 -6.54 -12.06
N PHE A 115 9.07 -5.67 -12.09
CA PHE A 115 7.70 -6.03 -11.76
C PHE A 115 6.93 -6.30 -13.05
N ALA A 116 6.38 -7.50 -13.21
CA ALA A 116 5.60 -7.89 -14.38
C ALA A 116 4.14 -8.11 -14.00
N PHE A 117 3.23 -7.46 -14.72
CA PHE A 117 1.78 -7.52 -14.50
C PHE A 117 1.06 -8.41 -15.53
N ARG A 118 1.75 -9.36 -16.11
CA ARG A 118 1.11 -10.27 -17.06
C ARG A 118 0.16 -11.20 -16.32
N ASP A 119 -1.00 -11.44 -16.92
CA ASP A 119 -1.99 -12.42 -16.48
C ASP A 119 -2.67 -12.13 -15.13
N MET A 120 -2.57 -10.89 -14.61
CA MET A 120 -3.37 -10.45 -13.48
C MET A 120 -4.78 -10.13 -13.97
N GLY A 121 -5.78 -10.84 -13.46
CA GLY A 121 -7.18 -10.55 -13.75
C GLY A 121 -7.56 -9.12 -13.34
N GLU A 122 -8.61 -8.58 -13.97
CA GLU A 122 -9.06 -7.18 -13.77
C GLU A 122 -9.28 -6.79 -12.31
N LYS A 123 -9.68 -7.72 -11.45
CA LYS A 123 -9.91 -7.47 -10.02
C LYS A 123 -8.63 -7.36 -9.20
N LEU A 124 -7.58 -8.06 -9.59
CA LEU A 124 -6.31 -8.06 -8.87
C LEU A 124 -5.35 -6.96 -9.33
N ALA A 125 -5.43 -6.55 -10.59
CA ALA A 125 -4.50 -5.59 -11.15
C ALA A 125 -4.46 -4.25 -10.36
N PRO A 126 -5.59 -3.60 -9.98
CA PRO A 126 -5.56 -2.35 -9.23
C PRO A 126 -4.91 -2.46 -7.85
N PRO A 127 -5.30 -3.41 -6.95
CA PRO A 127 -4.62 -3.54 -5.66
C PRO A 127 -3.16 -3.98 -5.78
N CYS A 128 -2.79 -4.83 -6.76
CA CYS A 128 -1.41 -5.18 -7.05
C CYS A 128 -0.57 -3.97 -7.40
N MET A 129 -1.11 -3.13 -8.28
CA MET A 129 -0.43 -1.92 -8.73
C MET A 129 -0.15 -0.95 -7.57
N LEU A 130 -1.12 -0.83 -6.66
CA LEU A 130 -0.99 -0.04 -5.43
C LEU A 130 0.17 -0.53 -4.56
N VAL A 131 0.17 -1.83 -4.24
CA VAL A 131 1.19 -2.46 -3.39
C VAL A 131 2.58 -2.32 -4.01
N MET A 132 2.69 -2.54 -5.33
CA MET A 132 3.95 -2.36 -6.04
C MET A 132 4.44 -0.92 -5.98
N MET A 133 3.56 0.03 -6.24
CA MET A 133 3.94 1.45 -6.26
C MET A 133 4.37 1.94 -4.88
N GLU A 134 3.74 1.47 -3.80
CA GLU A 134 4.20 1.72 -2.43
C GLU A 134 5.60 1.14 -2.21
N THR A 135 5.82 -0.10 -2.62
CA THR A 135 7.12 -0.77 -2.51
C THR A 135 8.22 -0.01 -3.26
N ILE A 136 7.95 0.42 -4.49
CA ILE A 136 8.89 1.21 -5.29
C ILE A 136 9.19 2.54 -4.61
N GLN A 137 8.17 3.26 -4.14
CA GLN A 137 8.36 4.56 -3.48
C GLN A 137 9.19 4.43 -2.20
N LYS A 138 8.89 3.42 -1.37
CA LYS A 138 9.68 3.10 -0.16
C LYS A 138 11.14 2.88 -0.54
N LYS A 139 11.41 2.06 -1.57
CA LYS A 139 12.77 1.76 -2.03
C LYS A 139 13.52 2.99 -2.58
N ILE A 140 12.84 3.87 -3.30
CA ILE A 140 13.43 5.14 -3.78
C ILE A 140 13.87 6.01 -2.60
N ILE A 141 13.03 6.11 -1.55
CA ILE A 141 13.33 6.91 -0.36
C ILE A 141 14.52 6.32 0.40
N GLU A 142 14.49 5.02 0.69
CA GLU A 142 15.57 4.30 1.39
C GLU A 142 16.91 4.44 0.67
N ASN A 143 16.93 4.22 -0.64
CA ASN A 143 18.14 4.39 -1.45
C ASN A 143 18.62 5.84 -1.43
N GLY A 144 17.69 6.81 -1.55
CA GLY A 144 18.02 8.24 -1.49
C GLY A 144 18.66 8.66 -0.17
N GLU A 145 18.18 8.15 0.96
CA GLU A 145 18.76 8.37 2.29
C GLU A 145 20.17 7.76 2.41
N MET A 146 20.43 6.65 1.73
CA MET A 146 21.75 6.03 1.62
C MET A 146 22.66 6.71 0.58
N GLY A 147 22.17 7.73 -0.14
CA GLY A 147 22.92 8.43 -1.19
C GLY A 147 22.94 7.73 -2.55
N PHE A 148 22.11 6.72 -2.77
CA PHE A 148 21.99 6.02 -4.04
C PHE A 148 20.82 6.55 -4.87
N ALA A 149 21.06 6.79 -6.17
CA ALA A 149 19.99 7.14 -7.11
C ALA A 149 19.24 5.88 -7.55
N THR A 150 17.89 5.96 -7.58
CA THR A 150 17.03 4.90 -8.10
C THR A 150 16.40 5.33 -9.42
N TRP A 151 16.50 4.49 -10.43
CA TRP A 151 15.90 4.72 -11.73
C TRP A 151 14.68 3.83 -11.92
N LEU A 152 13.53 4.45 -12.12
CA LEU A 152 12.26 3.78 -12.41
C LEU A 152 11.94 3.90 -13.91
N TYR A 153 11.88 2.78 -14.59
CA TYR A 153 11.39 2.65 -15.95
C TYR A 153 9.99 2.07 -15.95
N ILE A 154 9.05 2.72 -16.59
CA ILE A 154 7.67 2.25 -16.72
C ILE A 154 7.38 2.05 -18.19
N ASP A 155 7.30 0.78 -18.58
CA ASP A 155 6.88 0.42 -19.93
C ASP A 155 5.36 0.49 -20.06
N GLU A 156 4.86 0.79 -21.27
CA GLU A 156 3.43 0.98 -21.54
C GLU A 156 2.76 1.95 -20.54
N PHE A 157 3.48 3.04 -20.24
CA PHE A 157 3.09 4.05 -19.23
C PHE A 157 1.64 4.52 -19.37
N HIS A 158 1.12 4.59 -20.60
CA HIS A 158 -0.24 5.04 -20.87
C HIS A 158 -1.31 4.12 -20.20
N THR A 159 -1.01 2.84 -19.99
CA THR A 159 -1.95 1.91 -19.36
C THR A 159 -2.22 2.28 -17.89
N LEU A 160 -1.24 2.87 -17.22
CA LEU A 160 -1.37 3.33 -15.84
C LEU A 160 -2.20 4.63 -15.73
N LEU A 161 -2.45 5.32 -16.82
CA LEU A 161 -3.27 6.52 -16.84
C LEU A 161 -4.76 6.23 -16.99
N ASN A 162 -5.15 4.99 -17.26
CA ASN A 162 -6.54 4.58 -17.44
C ASN A 162 -7.35 4.59 -16.11
N SER A 163 -6.68 4.54 -14.98
CA SER A 163 -7.31 4.67 -13.66
C SER A 163 -7.00 6.04 -13.05
N GLU A 164 -8.02 6.74 -12.56
CA GLU A 164 -7.86 8.04 -11.88
C GLU A 164 -6.88 7.94 -10.71
N TYR A 165 -6.92 6.83 -9.98
CA TYR A 165 -6.05 6.59 -8.83
C TYR A 165 -4.58 6.46 -9.25
N THR A 166 -4.28 5.56 -10.19
CA THR A 166 -2.90 5.35 -10.68
C THR A 166 -2.35 6.60 -11.35
N ALA A 167 -3.17 7.33 -12.09
CA ALA A 167 -2.79 8.60 -12.70
C ALA A 167 -2.42 9.66 -11.65
N LYS A 168 -3.21 9.82 -10.59
CA LYS A 168 -2.90 10.72 -9.46
C LYS A 168 -1.63 10.30 -8.73
N TYR A 169 -1.48 9.00 -8.46
CA TYR A 169 -0.28 8.48 -7.81
C TYR A 169 0.97 8.77 -8.63
N LEU A 170 0.95 8.45 -9.93
CA LEU A 170 2.06 8.74 -10.83
C LEU A 170 2.40 10.23 -10.87
N GLN A 171 1.39 11.09 -10.93
CA GLN A 171 1.60 12.54 -10.89
C GLN A 171 2.32 12.97 -9.60
N GLN A 172 1.95 12.40 -8.46
CA GLN A 172 2.60 12.70 -7.19
C GLN A 172 4.02 12.16 -7.14
N LEU A 173 4.22 10.92 -7.61
CA LEU A 173 5.55 10.30 -7.72
C LEU A 173 6.47 11.16 -8.59
N TRP A 174 6.04 11.54 -9.79
CA TRP A 174 6.83 12.38 -10.70
C TRP A 174 7.24 13.73 -10.09
N LYS A 175 6.35 14.35 -9.31
CA LYS A 175 6.65 15.62 -8.62
C LYS A 175 7.67 15.48 -7.50
N LYS A 176 7.68 14.33 -6.82
CA LYS A 176 8.47 14.13 -5.59
C LYS A 176 9.76 13.34 -5.82
N VAL A 177 9.79 12.45 -6.82
CA VAL A 177 10.83 11.45 -7.03
C VAL A 177 12.24 12.05 -7.08
N ARG A 178 12.41 13.18 -7.78
CA ARG A 178 13.71 13.86 -7.87
C ARG A 178 14.25 14.32 -6.51
N LYS A 179 13.35 14.80 -5.64
CA LYS A 179 13.74 15.22 -4.27
C LYS A 179 14.09 14.03 -3.37
N GLN A 180 13.61 12.85 -3.73
CA GLN A 180 13.83 11.60 -3.02
C GLN A 180 15.00 10.78 -3.60
N GLY A 181 15.79 11.35 -4.51
CA GLY A 181 16.92 10.65 -5.13
C GLY A 181 16.56 9.73 -6.29
N GLY A 182 15.33 9.81 -6.81
CA GLY A 182 14.87 8.97 -7.91
C GLY A 182 14.77 9.70 -9.25
N LEU A 183 14.77 8.91 -10.31
CA LEU A 183 14.52 9.33 -11.70
C LEU A 183 13.45 8.43 -12.31
N CYS A 184 12.51 9.01 -13.05
CA CYS A 184 11.45 8.26 -13.71
C CYS A 184 11.51 8.44 -15.23
N THR A 185 11.31 7.33 -15.93
CA THR A 185 11.19 7.29 -17.38
C THR A 185 9.94 6.51 -17.76
N GLY A 186 9.00 7.15 -18.44
CA GLY A 186 7.84 6.49 -19.04
C GLY A 186 8.11 6.15 -20.49
N ILE A 187 7.81 4.93 -20.89
CA ILE A 187 7.90 4.44 -22.27
C ILE A 187 6.47 4.18 -22.73
N THR A 188 6.12 4.68 -23.89
CA THR A 188 4.79 4.46 -24.49
C THR A 188 4.94 4.23 -25.99
N GLN A 189 4.09 3.37 -26.51
CA GLN A 189 3.83 3.29 -27.95
C GLN A 189 2.70 4.28 -28.28
N ASN A 190 2.81 4.98 -29.37
CA ASN A 190 1.83 5.99 -29.83
C ASN A 190 0.45 5.39 -30.06
#